data_5e0da78a64e34c51f7663a99e69cfb92
#
_entry.id   5e0da78a64e34c51f7663a99e69cfb92
#
_cell.length_a   1.000
_cell.length_b   1.000
_cell.length_c   1.000
_cell.angle_alpha   90.00
_cell.angle_beta   90.00
_cell.angle_gamma   90.00
#
_symmetry.space_group_name_H-M   'P 1'
#
loop_
_entity.id
_entity.type
_entity.pdbx_description
1 polymer ?
#
loop_
_entity_poly.entity_id
_entity_poly.type
_entity_poly.pdbx_seq_one_letter_code
_entity_poly.pdbx_strand_id
1 'polypeptide(L)'
;MAIPEEILSVARPKSTIVRQRGSRFVVIKRTSKRINGKPVPVDIGTVGEIVNGKFVEGSYMRKKNQVDIKDYGEVALCDKYGSGLLQELAKVWNLDDAKRLYIIALLRASYGDIMNRDLQVQYLCSFASEMYPGVHLSETAVSGFLVEIGKAYSLICEFMRNRVNTFTGGNMVIDGMLKGYNAKTGSLSEFSRKGAKKGSKDISLLYAFNPLTR
;
A
#
# COMPACT_ATOMS: atom_id res chain seq x y z
N MET A 1 -29.93 -42.94 -4.35
CA MET A 1 -31.22 -42.52 -3.79
C MET A 1 -31.73 -41.34 -4.60
N ALA A 2 -33.05 -41.36 -4.95
CA ALA A 2 -33.67 -40.20 -5.59
C ALA A 2 -33.88 -39.08 -4.56
N ILE A 3 -33.67 -37.83 -4.97
CA ILE A 3 -33.90 -36.68 -4.10
C ILE A 3 -35.41 -36.47 -3.98
N PRO A 4 -35.99 -36.27 -2.78
CA PRO A 4 -37.41 -36.03 -2.59
C PRO A 4 -37.91 -34.83 -3.40
N GLU A 5 -39.11 -34.92 -3.96
CA GLU A 5 -39.71 -33.83 -4.77
C GLU A 5 -39.90 -32.55 -3.98
N GLU A 6 -40.19 -32.64 -2.68
CA GLU A 6 -40.29 -31.52 -1.75
C GLU A 6 -39.00 -30.69 -1.71
N ILE A 7 -37.86 -31.36 -1.80
CA ILE A 7 -36.55 -30.70 -1.82
C ILE A 7 -36.25 -30.06 -3.19
N LEU A 8 -36.71 -30.72 -4.27
CA LEU A 8 -36.53 -30.20 -5.62
C LEU A 8 -37.41 -28.98 -5.92
N SER A 9 -38.55 -28.83 -5.24
CA SER A 9 -39.49 -27.72 -5.41
C SER A 9 -39.05 -26.43 -4.65
N VAL A 10 -38.07 -26.53 -3.77
CA VAL A 10 -37.61 -25.38 -3.00
C VAL A 10 -37.07 -24.27 -3.92
N ALA A 11 -37.58 -23.05 -3.73
CA ALA A 11 -37.11 -21.86 -4.45
C ALA A 11 -35.62 -21.63 -4.21
N ARG A 12 -34.84 -21.54 -5.30
CA ARG A 12 -33.38 -21.40 -5.25
C ARG A 12 -32.87 -20.58 -6.44
N PRO A 13 -31.60 -20.11 -6.40
CA PRO A 13 -31.01 -19.31 -7.50
C PRO A 13 -31.06 -20.04 -8.85
N LYS A 14 -31.25 -19.30 -9.93
CA LYS A 14 -31.25 -19.84 -11.30
C LYS A 14 -29.94 -20.55 -11.62
N SER A 15 -30.00 -21.55 -12.51
CA SER A 15 -28.82 -22.33 -12.93
C SER A 15 -28.17 -23.12 -11.80
N THR A 16 -28.97 -23.63 -10.87
CA THR A 16 -28.50 -24.49 -9.79
C THR A 16 -29.14 -25.88 -9.84
N ILE A 17 -28.43 -26.87 -9.31
CA ILE A 17 -28.91 -28.23 -9.11
C ILE A 17 -28.77 -28.58 -7.63
N VAL A 18 -29.60 -29.51 -7.17
CA VAL A 18 -29.51 -30.10 -5.83
C VAL A 18 -28.78 -31.42 -5.92
N ARG A 19 -27.83 -31.67 -5.01
CA ARG A 19 -27.23 -32.99 -4.81
C ARG A 19 -27.30 -33.38 -3.33
N GLN A 20 -27.57 -34.65 -3.09
CA GLN A 20 -27.48 -35.20 -1.75
C GLN A 20 -26.03 -35.56 -1.43
N ARG A 21 -25.52 -35.08 -0.29
CA ARG A 21 -24.22 -35.44 0.29
C ARG A 21 -24.43 -35.92 1.73
N GLY A 22 -24.45 -37.21 1.91
CA GLY A 22 -24.85 -37.82 3.20
C GLY A 22 -26.27 -37.43 3.57
N SER A 23 -26.47 -36.84 4.74
CA SER A 23 -27.79 -36.36 5.22
C SER A 23 -28.17 -34.95 4.75
N ARG A 24 -27.33 -34.27 3.94
CA ARG A 24 -27.53 -32.88 3.52
C ARG A 24 -27.90 -32.76 2.06
N PHE A 25 -28.74 -31.77 1.73
CA PHE A 25 -29.09 -31.42 0.36
C PHE A 25 -28.33 -30.12 -0.04
N VAL A 26 -27.31 -30.25 -0.86
CA VAL A 26 -26.40 -29.19 -1.25
C VAL A 26 -26.85 -28.62 -2.60
N VAL A 27 -26.90 -27.30 -2.72
CA VAL A 27 -27.23 -26.57 -3.94
C VAL A 27 -25.94 -26.15 -4.63
N ILE A 28 -25.76 -26.60 -5.88
CA ILE A 28 -24.54 -26.37 -6.66
C ILE A 28 -24.89 -25.52 -7.87
N LYS A 29 -24.10 -24.46 -8.11
CA LYS A 29 -24.20 -23.65 -9.32
C LYS A 29 -23.63 -24.43 -10.50
N ARG A 30 -24.37 -24.50 -11.61
CA ARG A 30 -23.97 -25.21 -12.81
C ARG A 30 -23.97 -24.28 -14.01
N THR A 31 -23.00 -24.43 -14.86
CA THR A 31 -22.92 -23.80 -16.19
C THR A 31 -22.77 -24.88 -17.27
N SER A 32 -22.82 -24.50 -18.54
CA SER A 32 -22.47 -25.38 -19.63
C SER A 32 -21.25 -24.89 -20.38
N LYS A 33 -20.29 -25.78 -20.63
CA LYS A 33 -19.16 -25.53 -21.52
C LYS A 33 -19.33 -26.35 -22.79
N ARG A 34 -19.02 -25.78 -23.95
CA ARG A 34 -18.94 -26.55 -25.21
C ARG A 34 -17.62 -27.29 -25.27
N ILE A 35 -17.66 -28.60 -25.31
CA ILE A 35 -16.51 -29.50 -25.52
C ILE A 35 -16.81 -30.29 -26.80
N ASN A 36 -15.96 -30.21 -27.81
CA ASN A 36 -16.15 -30.84 -29.12
C ASN A 36 -17.52 -30.52 -29.77
N GLY A 37 -17.95 -29.25 -29.68
CA GLY A 37 -19.21 -28.78 -30.26
C GLY A 37 -20.49 -29.13 -29.45
N LYS A 38 -20.39 -29.98 -28.44
CA LYS A 38 -21.53 -30.41 -27.59
C LYS A 38 -21.53 -29.67 -26.26
N PRO A 39 -22.69 -29.19 -25.74
CA PRO A 39 -22.79 -28.57 -24.45
C PRO A 39 -22.63 -29.62 -23.34
N VAL A 40 -21.63 -29.46 -22.50
CA VAL A 40 -21.36 -30.32 -21.34
C VAL A 40 -21.62 -29.51 -20.07
N PRO A 41 -22.46 -30.01 -19.14
CA PRO A 41 -22.71 -29.30 -17.87
C PRO A 41 -21.48 -29.37 -16.97
N VAL A 42 -21.10 -28.23 -16.41
CA VAL A 42 -19.94 -28.09 -15.50
C VAL A 42 -20.40 -27.48 -14.19
N ASP A 43 -20.08 -28.13 -13.08
CA ASP A 43 -20.38 -27.64 -11.73
C ASP A 43 -19.33 -26.57 -11.36
N ILE A 44 -19.79 -25.37 -10.98
CA ILE A 44 -18.90 -24.25 -10.61
C ILE A 44 -18.55 -24.34 -9.13
N GLY A 45 -19.53 -24.62 -8.28
CA GLY A 45 -19.33 -24.71 -6.83
C GLY A 45 -20.63 -24.73 -6.04
N THR A 46 -20.53 -25.03 -4.77
CA THR A 46 -21.65 -25.04 -3.84
C THR A 46 -22.08 -23.62 -3.49
N VAL A 47 -23.36 -23.30 -3.65
CA VAL A 47 -23.93 -21.98 -3.34
C VAL A 47 -24.72 -21.95 -2.06
N GLY A 48 -25.15 -23.12 -1.56
CA GLY A 48 -25.91 -23.23 -0.32
C GLY A 48 -26.40 -24.64 -0.05
N GLU A 49 -27.27 -24.74 0.92
CA GLU A 49 -27.92 -26.01 1.33
C GLU A 49 -29.43 -25.80 1.49
N ILE A 50 -30.20 -26.89 1.39
CA ILE A 50 -31.60 -26.85 1.74
C ILE A 50 -31.72 -27.41 3.16
N VAL A 51 -32.19 -26.59 4.07
CA VAL A 51 -32.41 -26.93 5.48
C VAL A 51 -33.86 -26.62 5.83
N ASN A 52 -34.54 -27.60 6.39
CA ASN A 52 -35.95 -27.47 6.80
C ASN A 52 -36.86 -26.91 5.67
N GLY A 53 -36.67 -27.41 4.43
CA GLY A 53 -37.49 -26.99 3.28
C GLY A 53 -37.21 -25.55 2.78
N LYS A 54 -36.14 -24.89 3.23
CA LYS A 54 -35.74 -23.56 2.77
C LYS A 54 -34.31 -23.57 2.25
N PHE A 55 -34.07 -22.80 1.18
CA PHE A 55 -32.73 -22.57 0.70
C PHE A 55 -32.00 -21.64 1.67
N VAL A 56 -30.87 -22.09 2.16
CA VAL A 56 -29.94 -21.31 3.00
C VAL A 56 -28.66 -21.13 2.22
N GLU A 57 -28.28 -19.87 1.96
CA GLU A 57 -27.05 -19.55 1.28
C GLU A 57 -25.85 -20.05 2.10
N GLY A 58 -24.95 -20.77 1.46
CA GLY A 58 -23.82 -21.38 2.14
C GLY A 58 -22.83 -20.34 2.64
N SER A 59 -22.17 -20.68 3.73
CA SER A 59 -21.10 -19.85 4.32
C SER A 59 -19.94 -19.55 3.35
N TYR A 60 -19.82 -20.32 2.28
CA TYR A 60 -18.86 -20.09 1.19
C TYR A 60 -19.16 -18.84 0.36
N MET A 61 -20.42 -18.40 0.32
CA MET A 61 -20.86 -17.17 -0.36
C MET A 61 -21.03 -16.01 0.62
N ARG A 62 -21.03 -16.26 1.93
CA ARG A 62 -20.83 -15.16 2.86
C ARG A 62 -19.48 -14.57 2.50
N LYS A 63 -19.46 -13.35 1.99
CA LYS A 63 -18.23 -12.55 1.97
C LYS A 63 -17.61 -12.80 3.33
N LYS A 64 -16.47 -13.52 3.40
CA LYS A 64 -15.67 -13.53 4.60
C LYS A 64 -15.61 -12.06 4.97
N ASN A 65 -16.13 -11.66 6.13
CA ASN A 65 -15.82 -10.37 6.67
C ASN A 65 -14.32 -10.39 6.78
N GLN A 66 -13.65 -9.82 5.78
CA GLN A 66 -12.22 -9.72 5.75
C GLN A 66 -11.93 -8.68 6.81
N VAL A 67 -11.42 -9.14 7.93
CA VAL A 67 -10.93 -8.25 8.98
C VAL A 67 -9.52 -7.90 8.54
N ASP A 68 -9.35 -6.68 8.07
CA ASP A 68 -8.04 -6.13 7.78
C ASP A 68 -7.52 -5.48 9.07
N ILE A 69 -6.41 -5.98 9.57
CA ILE A 69 -5.71 -5.40 10.71
C ILE A 69 -4.63 -4.49 10.14
N LYS A 70 -4.63 -3.21 10.54
CA LYS A 70 -3.67 -2.22 10.08
C LYS A 70 -3.03 -1.50 11.26
N ASP A 71 -1.73 -1.20 11.12
CA ASP A 71 -1.00 -0.39 12.07
C ASP A 71 -1.49 1.06 12.02
N TYR A 72 -1.89 1.60 13.14
CA TYR A 72 -2.46 2.95 13.24
C TYR A 72 -1.55 3.92 14.00
N GLY A 73 -1.09 3.55 15.20
CA GLY A 73 -0.55 4.49 16.18
C GLY A 73 0.64 5.32 15.69
N GLU A 74 1.67 4.67 15.20
CA GLU A 74 2.90 5.34 14.74
C GLU A 74 2.64 6.21 13.52
N VAL A 75 1.88 5.69 12.54
CA VAL A 75 1.51 6.44 11.34
C VAL A 75 0.66 7.66 11.68
N ALA A 76 -0.35 7.49 12.53
CA ALA A 76 -1.21 8.61 12.93
C ALA A 76 -0.46 9.68 13.72
N LEU A 77 0.51 9.27 14.56
CA LEU A 77 1.37 10.22 15.29
C LEU A 77 2.25 11.01 14.33
N CYS A 78 2.96 10.34 13.44
CA CYS A 78 3.82 10.98 12.45
C CYS A 78 3.02 11.89 11.51
N ASP A 79 1.83 11.46 11.09
CA ASP A 79 0.94 12.25 10.24
C ASP A 79 0.43 13.51 10.96
N LYS A 80 0.03 13.40 12.22
CA LYS A 80 -0.42 14.54 13.02
C LYS A 80 0.60 15.70 13.03
N TYR A 81 1.90 15.38 13.10
CA TYR A 81 2.96 16.38 13.11
C TYR A 81 3.48 16.72 11.71
N GLY A 82 3.29 15.84 10.74
CA GLY A 82 3.81 15.95 9.38
C GLY A 82 2.81 16.41 8.33
N SER A 83 1.51 16.48 8.62
CA SER A 83 0.47 16.75 7.61
C SER A 83 0.63 18.10 6.89
N GLY A 84 1.18 19.11 7.55
CA GLY A 84 1.54 20.39 6.93
C GLY A 84 2.56 20.26 5.79
N LEU A 85 3.42 19.25 5.84
CA LEU A 85 4.43 18.98 4.80
C LEU A 85 3.78 18.60 3.47
N LEU A 86 2.67 17.87 3.48
CA LEU A 86 1.94 17.55 2.26
C LEU A 86 1.47 18.81 1.52
N GLN A 87 0.95 19.79 2.27
CA GLN A 87 0.50 21.07 1.68
C GLN A 87 1.68 21.87 1.11
N GLU A 88 2.82 21.83 1.75
CA GLU A 88 4.03 22.50 1.27
C GLU A 88 4.60 21.81 0.02
N LEU A 89 4.61 20.49 -0.02
CA LEU A 89 5.00 19.72 -1.20
C LEU A 89 4.05 20.01 -2.37
N ALA A 90 2.75 20.11 -2.14
CA ALA A 90 1.75 20.39 -3.16
C ALA A 90 1.82 21.81 -3.75
N LYS A 91 2.58 22.72 -3.14
CA LYS A 91 2.88 24.05 -3.73
C LYS A 91 3.93 23.97 -4.85
N VAL A 92 4.75 22.92 -4.84
CA VAL A 92 5.90 22.79 -5.75
C VAL A 92 5.70 21.66 -6.75
N TRP A 93 5.13 20.54 -6.32
CA TRP A 93 4.80 19.38 -7.16
C TRP A 93 3.30 19.26 -7.37
N ASN A 94 2.89 18.53 -8.40
CA ASN A 94 1.48 18.15 -8.54
C ASN A 94 1.04 17.31 -7.33
N LEU A 95 -0.27 17.25 -7.09
CA LEU A 95 -0.84 16.64 -5.89
C LEU A 95 -0.48 15.14 -5.76
N ASP A 96 -0.41 14.41 -6.87
CA ASP A 96 -0.13 12.97 -6.84
C ASP A 96 1.34 12.70 -6.48
N ASP A 97 2.26 13.48 -7.03
CA ASP A 97 3.69 13.40 -6.69
C ASP A 97 3.94 13.87 -5.25
N ALA A 98 3.28 14.94 -4.83
CA ALA A 98 3.35 15.44 -3.45
C ALA A 98 2.86 14.39 -2.44
N LYS A 99 1.72 13.73 -2.71
CA LYS A 99 1.22 12.62 -1.90
C LYS A 99 2.19 11.46 -1.85
N ARG A 100 2.75 11.08 -3.00
CA ARG A 100 3.71 9.97 -3.07
C ARG A 100 4.96 10.27 -2.26
N LEU A 101 5.54 11.47 -2.40
CA LEU A 101 6.68 11.93 -1.60
C LEU A 101 6.36 11.90 -0.12
N TYR A 102 5.22 12.48 0.24
CA TYR A 102 4.77 12.56 1.63
C TYR A 102 4.62 11.18 2.27
N ILE A 103 3.96 10.24 1.57
CA ILE A 103 3.74 8.89 2.12
C ILE A 103 5.04 8.11 2.24
N ILE A 104 5.96 8.23 1.30
CA ILE A 104 7.30 7.63 1.42
C ILE A 104 8.01 8.16 2.66
N ALA A 105 7.94 9.47 2.90
CA ALA A 105 8.53 10.11 4.08
C ALA A 105 7.82 9.66 5.37
N LEU A 106 6.49 9.64 5.37
CA LEU A 106 5.65 9.20 6.51
C LEU A 106 5.98 7.77 6.93
N LEU A 107 6.02 6.84 5.98
CA LEU A 107 6.33 5.43 6.27
C LEU A 107 7.76 5.27 6.81
N ARG A 108 8.72 5.99 6.25
CA ARG A 108 10.10 5.96 6.75
C ARG A 108 10.24 6.61 8.13
N ALA A 109 9.49 7.66 8.41
CA ALA A 109 9.45 8.27 9.74
C ALA A 109 8.82 7.35 10.79
N SER A 110 7.75 6.61 10.40
CA SER A 110 7.04 5.71 11.30
C SER A 110 7.81 4.41 11.58
N TYR A 111 8.45 3.84 10.58
CA TYR A 111 9.02 2.49 10.66
C TYR A 111 10.55 2.42 10.48
N GLY A 112 11.21 3.57 10.36
CA GLY A 112 12.66 3.63 10.19
C GLY A 112 13.16 3.30 8.78
N ASP A 113 14.28 2.62 8.67
CA ASP A 113 14.97 2.35 7.40
C ASP A 113 14.27 1.27 6.56
N ILE A 114 13.09 1.58 6.02
CA ILE A 114 12.37 0.69 5.11
C ILE A 114 13.01 0.73 3.72
N MET A 115 13.28 -0.44 3.15
CA MET A 115 13.73 -0.57 1.77
C MET A 115 12.61 -0.24 0.77
N ASN A 116 12.95 0.25 -0.42
CA ASN A 116 11.94 0.58 -1.45
C ASN A 116 11.02 -0.60 -1.79
N ARG A 117 11.53 -1.83 -1.77
CA ARG A 117 10.75 -3.05 -2.05
C ARG A 117 9.64 -3.31 -1.04
N ASP A 118 9.81 -2.86 0.19
CA ASP A 118 8.91 -3.16 1.30
C ASP A 118 7.86 -2.05 1.52
N LEU A 119 8.03 -0.88 0.88
CA LEU A 119 7.14 0.27 1.04
C LEU A 119 5.68 -0.03 0.66
N GLN A 120 5.43 -0.79 -0.43
CA GLN A 120 4.07 -1.13 -0.84
C GLN A 120 3.37 -2.00 0.20
N VAL A 121 4.07 -2.99 0.75
CA VAL A 121 3.51 -3.89 1.77
C VAL A 121 3.22 -3.11 3.04
N GLN A 122 4.18 -2.29 3.49
CA GLN A 122 4.02 -1.48 4.69
C GLN A 122 2.90 -0.45 4.56
N TYR A 123 2.75 0.16 3.38
CA TYR A 123 1.63 1.06 3.09
C TYR A 123 0.28 0.34 3.22
N LEU A 124 0.13 -0.85 2.63
CA LEU A 124 -1.11 -1.62 2.67
C LEU A 124 -1.43 -2.15 4.08
N CYS A 125 -0.40 -2.50 4.86
CA CYS A 125 -0.55 -2.97 6.24
C CYS A 125 -0.74 -1.83 7.25
N SER A 126 -0.53 -0.58 6.86
CA SER A 126 -0.69 0.58 7.73
C SER A 126 -1.95 1.38 7.41
N PHE A 127 -2.37 2.21 8.35
CA PHE A 127 -3.52 3.11 8.19
C PHE A 127 -3.26 4.22 7.16
N ALA A 128 -2.01 4.40 6.72
CA ALA A 128 -1.67 5.34 5.64
C ALA A 128 -2.46 5.06 4.35
N SER A 129 -2.76 3.77 4.06
CA SER A 129 -3.56 3.39 2.89
C SER A 129 -5.03 3.84 2.97
N GLU A 130 -5.57 4.04 4.18
CA GLU A 130 -6.91 4.56 4.40
C GLU A 130 -6.93 6.10 4.36
N MET A 131 -5.92 6.73 4.98
CA MET A 131 -5.79 8.19 5.01
C MET A 131 -5.47 8.77 3.62
N TYR A 132 -4.65 8.07 2.86
CA TYR A 132 -4.16 8.49 1.54
C TYR A 132 -4.32 7.38 0.51
N PRO A 133 -5.56 7.03 0.10
CA PRO A 133 -5.81 5.91 -0.80
C PRO A 133 -5.24 6.13 -2.20
N GLY A 134 -4.99 5.02 -2.90
CA GLY A 134 -4.66 5.03 -4.32
C GLY A 134 -3.19 5.30 -4.66
N VAL A 135 -2.28 5.32 -3.66
CA VAL A 135 -0.85 5.54 -3.92
C VAL A 135 -0.15 4.23 -4.23
N HIS A 136 0.60 4.22 -5.33
CA HIS A 136 1.34 3.05 -5.80
C HIS A 136 2.82 3.16 -5.42
N LEU A 137 3.29 2.22 -4.58
CA LEU A 137 4.62 2.23 -3.99
C LEU A 137 5.43 0.96 -4.30
N SER A 138 5.20 0.29 -5.44
CA SER A 138 6.06 -0.82 -5.84
C SER A 138 7.52 -0.36 -5.98
N GLU A 139 8.47 -1.26 -5.79
CA GLU A 139 9.90 -0.96 -5.82
C GLU A 139 10.32 -0.20 -7.09
N THR A 140 9.88 -0.70 -8.25
CA THR A 140 10.17 -0.07 -9.55
C THR A 140 9.55 1.32 -9.66
N ALA A 141 8.29 1.48 -9.20
CA ALA A 141 7.60 2.76 -9.24
C ALA A 141 8.25 3.81 -8.33
N VAL A 142 8.65 3.39 -7.12
CA VAL A 142 9.35 4.28 -6.18
C VAL A 142 10.73 4.65 -6.70
N SER A 143 11.51 3.69 -7.17
CA SER A 143 12.86 3.94 -7.67
C SER A 143 12.85 4.87 -8.89
N GLY A 144 11.97 4.63 -9.85
CA GLY A 144 11.79 5.51 -11.01
C GLY A 144 11.34 6.91 -10.61
N PHE A 145 10.35 7.00 -9.74
CA PHE A 145 9.85 8.27 -9.22
C PHE A 145 10.93 9.10 -8.52
N LEU A 146 11.72 8.49 -7.64
CA LEU A 146 12.80 9.20 -6.94
C LEU A 146 13.90 9.68 -7.91
N VAL A 147 14.16 8.95 -8.99
CA VAL A 147 15.07 9.41 -10.05
C VAL A 147 14.52 10.66 -10.74
N GLU A 148 13.23 10.67 -11.10
CA GLU A 148 12.61 11.84 -11.74
C GLU A 148 12.57 13.06 -10.80
N ILE A 149 12.23 12.87 -9.53
CA ILE A 149 12.32 13.95 -8.52
C ILE A 149 13.75 14.47 -8.42
N GLY A 150 14.76 13.59 -8.39
CA GLY A 150 16.16 13.99 -8.32
C GLY A 150 16.64 14.80 -9.52
N LYS A 151 16.10 14.55 -10.72
CA LYS A 151 16.37 15.35 -11.93
C LYS A 151 15.76 16.74 -11.87
N ALA A 152 14.64 16.89 -11.16
CA ALA A 152 13.94 18.17 -11.00
C ALA A 152 14.57 19.04 -9.91
N TYR A 153 15.88 19.26 -9.98
CA TYR A 153 16.66 19.99 -8.97
C TYR A 153 16.12 21.39 -8.65
N SER A 154 15.61 22.10 -9.65
CA SER A 154 15.00 23.42 -9.47
C SER A 154 13.79 23.38 -8.51
N LEU A 155 12.93 22.34 -8.61
CA LEU A 155 11.80 22.18 -7.71
C LEU A 155 12.25 21.82 -6.29
N ILE A 156 13.30 21.02 -6.16
CA ILE A 156 13.89 20.72 -4.85
C ILE A 156 14.40 22.02 -4.20
N CYS A 157 15.13 22.86 -4.95
CA CYS A 157 15.62 24.15 -4.45
C CYS A 157 14.47 25.10 -4.10
N GLU A 158 13.40 25.11 -4.88
CA GLU A 158 12.20 25.90 -4.58
C GLU A 158 11.53 25.45 -3.29
N PHE A 159 11.33 24.15 -3.12
CA PHE A 159 10.79 23.58 -1.89
C PHE A 159 11.66 23.96 -0.67
N MET A 160 12.97 23.76 -0.76
CA MET A 160 13.89 24.11 0.33
C MET A 160 13.84 25.61 0.66
N ARG A 161 13.78 26.48 -0.35
CA ARG A 161 13.62 27.92 -0.16
C ARG A 161 12.31 28.26 0.55
N ASN A 162 11.20 27.64 0.12
CA ASN A 162 9.90 27.85 0.75
C ASN A 162 9.92 27.41 2.22
N ARG A 163 10.57 26.28 2.54
CA ARG A 163 10.76 25.83 3.92
C ARG A 163 11.56 26.82 4.76
N VAL A 164 12.69 27.29 4.27
CA VAL A 164 13.51 28.27 4.98
C VAL A 164 12.74 29.57 5.25
N ASN A 165 11.91 30.00 4.30
CA ASN A 165 11.09 31.21 4.45
C ASN A 165 9.98 31.07 5.51
N THR A 166 9.62 29.85 5.92
CA THR A 166 8.67 29.62 7.02
C THR A 166 9.33 29.72 8.40
N PHE A 167 10.65 29.77 8.46
CA PHE A 167 11.39 29.86 9.72
C PHE A 167 11.15 31.22 10.37
N THR A 168 10.53 31.22 11.54
CA THR A 168 10.35 32.40 12.38
C THR A 168 11.36 32.35 13.52
N GLY A 169 12.12 33.42 13.69
CA GLY A 169 13.17 33.51 14.74
C GLY A 169 14.58 33.32 14.21
N GLY A 170 15.55 33.89 14.90
CA GLY A 170 16.93 34.02 14.45
C GLY A 170 17.84 32.79 14.64
N ASN A 171 17.35 31.69 15.20
CA ASN A 171 18.19 30.55 15.54
C ASN A 171 17.99 29.40 14.58
N MET A 172 19.03 29.01 13.89
CA MET A 172 19.09 27.82 13.06
C MET A 172 20.22 26.92 13.56
N VAL A 173 19.90 25.66 13.79
CA VAL A 173 20.89 24.62 14.08
C VAL A 173 21.22 23.92 12.76
N ILE A 174 22.48 23.85 12.44
CA ILE A 174 22.98 23.12 11.26
C ILE A 174 23.81 21.95 11.77
N ASP A 175 23.45 20.77 11.39
CA ASP A 175 24.17 19.54 11.69
C ASP A 175 24.61 18.86 10.39
N GLY A 176 25.83 18.35 10.39
CA GLY A 176 26.42 17.64 9.25
C GLY A 176 26.66 16.18 9.58
N MET A 177 26.19 15.27 8.72
CA MET A 177 26.52 13.87 8.83
C MET A 177 27.11 13.32 7.53
N LEU A 178 27.93 12.28 7.68
CA LEU A 178 28.47 11.51 6.58
C LEU A 178 27.69 10.19 6.48
N LYS A 179 27.18 9.88 5.30
CA LYS A 179 26.51 8.61 5.01
C LYS A 179 27.35 7.82 4.01
N GLY A 180 27.74 6.57 4.39
CA GLY A 180 28.48 5.68 3.51
C GLY A 180 27.77 5.45 2.19
N TYR A 181 28.51 5.52 1.10
CA TYR A 181 27.99 5.39 -0.26
C TYR A 181 28.50 4.11 -0.92
N ASN A 182 27.60 3.17 -1.15
CA ASN A 182 27.94 1.87 -1.72
C ASN A 182 27.59 1.73 -3.21
N ALA A 183 26.97 2.74 -3.83
CA ALA A 183 26.63 2.67 -5.24
C ALA A 183 27.85 2.84 -6.13
N LYS A 184 27.90 2.11 -7.25
CA LYS A 184 29.01 2.13 -8.19
C LYS A 184 29.07 3.40 -9.05
N THR A 185 27.92 4.07 -9.21
CA THR A 185 27.76 5.28 -10.03
C THR A 185 27.08 6.37 -9.23
N GLY A 186 27.72 7.51 -9.03
CA GLY A 186 27.13 8.66 -8.37
C GLY A 186 28.15 9.80 -8.28
N SER A 187 27.71 10.99 -8.69
CA SER A 187 28.55 12.20 -8.71
C SER A 187 28.62 12.92 -7.38
N LEU A 188 27.76 12.59 -6.42
CA LEU A 188 27.65 13.27 -5.12
C LEU A 188 28.56 12.67 -4.04
N SER A 189 29.21 11.55 -4.31
CA SER A 189 30.06 10.87 -3.33
C SER A 189 31.53 11.27 -3.47
N GLU A 190 32.14 11.63 -2.36
CA GLU A 190 33.53 11.99 -2.27
C GLU A 190 34.28 11.15 -1.23
N PHE A 191 35.62 11.06 -1.38
CA PHE A 191 36.43 10.39 -0.37
C PHE A 191 36.52 11.25 0.88
N SER A 192 36.00 10.75 2.00
CA SER A 192 36.06 11.44 3.27
C SER A 192 37.15 10.87 4.18
N ARG A 193 37.91 11.75 4.85
CA ARG A 193 38.86 11.37 5.89
C ARG A 193 38.18 10.91 7.19
N LYS A 194 36.89 11.28 7.37
CA LYS A 194 36.09 11.00 8.58
C LYS A 194 35.10 9.86 8.38
N GLY A 195 35.04 9.24 7.19
CA GLY A 195 34.13 8.14 6.88
C GLY A 195 34.41 6.90 7.72
N ALA A 196 33.37 6.07 7.92
CA ALA A 196 33.42 4.88 8.74
C ALA A 196 34.44 3.83 8.25
N LYS A 197 34.82 3.86 6.98
CA LYS A 197 35.84 2.99 6.39
C LYS A 197 36.84 3.80 5.59
N LYS A 198 38.13 3.66 5.95
CA LYS A 198 39.24 4.30 5.21
C LYS A 198 39.20 3.88 3.73
N GLY A 199 39.11 4.85 2.81
CA GLY A 199 39.05 4.60 1.37
C GLY A 199 37.66 4.35 0.79
N SER A 200 36.58 4.44 1.58
CA SER A 200 35.20 4.45 1.07
C SER A 200 34.78 5.86 0.68
N LYS A 201 33.81 5.92 -0.24
CA LYS A 201 33.15 7.18 -0.59
C LYS A 201 31.97 7.41 0.34
N ASP A 202 31.76 8.66 0.72
CA ASP A 202 30.68 9.11 1.58
C ASP A 202 29.91 10.24 0.90
N ILE A 203 28.64 10.41 1.28
CA ILE A 203 27.84 11.58 0.94
C ILE A 203 27.76 12.45 2.18
N SER A 204 28.09 13.73 2.03
CA SER A 204 27.91 14.73 3.07
C SER A 204 26.47 15.25 3.03
N LEU A 205 25.76 15.12 4.14
CA LEU A 205 24.41 15.63 4.32
C LEU A 205 24.44 16.74 5.37
N LEU A 206 23.81 17.87 5.06
CA LEU A 206 23.62 18.97 5.98
C LEU A 206 22.14 19.07 6.33
N TYR A 207 21.83 19.06 7.61
CA TYR A 207 20.49 19.27 8.13
C TYR A 207 20.41 20.68 8.73
N ALA A 208 19.41 21.43 8.32
CA ALA A 208 19.07 22.71 8.92
C ALA A 208 17.77 22.54 9.71
N PHE A 209 17.80 22.88 10.99
CA PHE A 209 16.68 22.71 11.89
C PHE A 209 16.40 23.99 12.65
N ASN A 210 15.16 24.42 12.72
CA ASN A 210 14.73 25.51 13.59
C ASN A 210 14.11 24.95 14.87
N PRO A 211 14.74 25.12 16.04
CA PRO A 211 14.26 24.55 17.29
C PRO A 211 12.95 25.19 17.80
N LEU A 212 12.56 26.34 17.27
CA LEU A 212 11.37 27.07 17.72
C LEU A 212 10.10 26.70 16.94
N THR A 213 10.23 26.35 15.67
CA THR A 213 9.06 26.06 14.80
C THR A 213 8.78 24.57 14.62
N ARG A 214 9.77 23.72 15.03
CA ARG A 214 9.76 22.24 14.92
C ARG A 214 9.35 21.72 13.56
#